data_e7586f4ad089d6a303d6b842d846c099
#
_entry.id   e7586f4ad089d6a303d6b842d846c099
#
_cell.length_a   1.000
_cell.length_b   1.000
_cell.length_c   1.000
_cell.angle_alpha   90.00
_cell.angle_beta   90.00
_cell.angle_gamma   90.00
#
_symmetry.space_group_name_H-M   'P 1'
#
loop_
_entity.id
_entity.type
_entity.pdbx_description
1 polymer ?
#
loop_
_entity_poly.entity_id
_entity_poly.type
_entity_poly.pdbx_seq_one_letter_code
_entity_poly.pdbx_strand_id
1 'polypeptide(L)'
;LLFGIFVAFNFMQQNKWEKSYRIAIGKYYKMSPDEAAKTTRFDGTCYFDEMVSPVNVGIRLSKGEKIYAVFENLSLMAYKRTGGFGFGGIFLRKKVAPAIYLRGGLGKFGLSKSLQADAVGTLYVTNKGIFYDGDKKNIKLAWDKIMRETINSDSIQLEKSNGSPVLLNGYIDPNEAAIMTLTGQLYESL
;
A
#
# COMPACT_ATOMS: atom_id res chain seq x y z
N LEU A 1 -14.78 22.92 13.83
CA LEU A 1 -14.65 21.98 14.96
C LEU A 1 -14.70 20.53 14.50
N LEU A 2 -15.73 20.10 13.73
CA LEU A 2 -15.87 18.72 13.21
C LEU A 2 -14.71 18.27 12.36
N PHE A 3 -14.17 19.13 11.48
CA PHE A 3 -13.03 18.81 10.62
C PHE A 3 -11.76 18.53 11.44
N GLY A 4 -11.51 19.32 12.50
CA GLY A 4 -10.36 19.11 13.39
C GLY A 4 -10.45 17.77 14.16
N ILE A 5 -11.64 17.39 14.59
CA ILE A 5 -11.88 16.11 15.27
C ILE A 5 -11.62 14.93 14.30
N PHE A 6 -12.09 15.03 13.06
CA PHE A 6 -11.89 14.00 12.05
C PHE A 6 -10.40 13.80 11.69
N VAL A 7 -9.65 14.90 11.54
CA VAL A 7 -8.20 14.86 11.27
C VAL A 7 -7.45 14.23 12.45
N ALA A 8 -7.78 14.63 13.69
CA ALA A 8 -7.15 14.05 14.88
C ALA A 8 -7.45 12.56 15.03
N PHE A 9 -8.69 12.13 14.76
CA PHE A 9 -9.08 10.73 14.81
C PHE A 9 -8.30 9.88 13.78
N ASN A 10 -8.21 10.32 12.53
CA ASN A 10 -7.43 9.61 11.50
C ASN A 10 -5.95 9.53 11.86
N PHE A 11 -5.37 10.60 12.40
CA PHE A 11 -3.99 10.61 12.86
C PHE A 11 -3.73 9.62 13.99
N MET A 12 -4.65 9.52 14.96
CA MET A 12 -4.55 8.55 16.05
C MET A 12 -4.67 7.11 15.55
N GLN A 13 -5.57 6.83 14.60
CA GLN A 13 -5.73 5.51 14.00
C GLN A 13 -4.48 5.09 13.22
N GLN A 14 -3.92 6.00 12.44
CA GLN A 14 -2.68 5.74 11.70
C GLN A 14 -1.50 5.46 12.64
N ASN A 15 -1.34 6.23 13.72
CA ASN A 15 -0.29 6.01 14.71
C ASN A 15 -0.44 4.65 15.43
N LYS A 16 -1.69 4.26 15.75
CA LYS A 16 -1.98 2.95 16.35
C LYS A 16 -1.64 1.81 15.39
N TRP A 17 -2.00 1.95 14.12
CA TRP A 17 -1.70 0.98 13.08
C TRP A 17 -0.18 0.85 12.89
N GLU A 18 0.54 1.96 12.76
CA GLU A 18 1.99 1.97 12.60
C GLU A 18 2.71 1.29 13.77
N LYS A 19 2.27 1.56 15.00
CA LYS A 19 2.79 0.86 16.18
C LYS A 19 2.57 -0.65 16.09
N SER A 20 1.37 -1.08 15.70
CA SER A 20 1.05 -2.51 15.54
C SER A 20 1.87 -3.16 14.42
N TYR A 21 2.07 -2.46 13.32
CA TYR A 21 2.92 -2.90 12.20
C TYR A 21 4.38 -3.08 12.63
N ARG A 22 4.95 -2.13 13.37
CA ARG A 22 6.31 -2.26 13.91
C ARG A 22 6.45 -3.46 14.86
N ILE A 23 5.48 -3.66 15.76
CA ILE A 23 5.46 -4.82 16.65
C ILE A 23 5.38 -6.12 15.83
N ALA A 24 4.58 -6.15 14.77
CA ALA A 24 4.47 -7.30 13.89
C ALA A 24 5.81 -7.63 13.20
N ILE A 25 6.52 -6.64 12.66
CA ILE A 25 7.88 -6.84 12.11
C ILE A 25 8.84 -7.33 13.22
N GLY A 26 8.81 -6.70 14.38
CA GLY A 26 9.71 -7.03 15.50
C GLY A 26 9.62 -8.48 15.96
N LYS A 27 8.46 -9.15 15.78
CA LYS A 27 8.33 -10.59 16.07
C LYS A 27 9.31 -11.44 15.27
N TYR A 28 9.49 -11.11 13.97
CA TYR A 28 10.40 -11.86 13.09
C TYR A 28 11.88 -11.59 13.38
N TYR A 29 12.19 -10.56 14.14
CA TYR A 29 13.52 -10.27 14.68
C TYR A 29 13.68 -10.69 16.15
N LYS A 30 12.67 -11.38 16.73
CA LYS A 30 12.64 -11.82 18.13
C LYS A 30 12.81 -10.66 19.13
N MET A 31 12.27 -9.50 18.78
CA MET A 31 12.27 -8.31 19.65
C MET A 31 11.07 -8.32 20.60
N SER A 32 11.23 -7.68 21.76
CA SER A 32 10.08 -7.42 22.63
C SER A 32 9.12 -6.41 21.99
N PRO A 33 7.80 -6.45 22.30
CA PRO A 33 6.84 -5.50 21.76
C PRO A 33 7.18 -4.04 22.05
N ASP A 34 7.78 -3.76 23.22
CA ASP A 34 8.14 -2.40 23.60
C ASP A 34 9.35 -1.87 22.82
N GLU A 35 10.32 -2.71 22.54
CA GLU A 35 11.46 -2.38 21.69
C GLU A 35 11.01 -2.17 20.24
N ALA A 36 10.27 -3.12 19.70
CA ALA A 36 9.74 -3.04 18.34
C ALA A 36 8.87 -1.79 18.12
N ALA A 37 8.06 -1.41 19.11
CA ALA A 37 7.20 -0.21 19.01
C ALA A 37 8.01 1.10 18.96
N LYS A 38 9.21 1.13 19.50
CA LYS A 38 10.07 2.34 19.59
C LYS A 38 11.11 2.41 18.47
N THR A 39 11.48 1.27 17.88
CA THR A 39 12.50 1.25 16.83
C THR A 39 11.96 1.81 15.52
N THR A 40 12.81 2.49 14.76
CA THR A 40 12.54 2.94 13.41
C THR A 40 13.32 2.12 12.38
N ARG A 41 14.23 1.26 12.85
CA ARG A 41 15.10 0.44 12.02
C ARG A 41 15.18 -0.96 12.59
N PHE A 42 14.98 -1.95 11.73
CA PHE A 42 15.09 -3.37 12.05
C PHE A 42 16.41 -3.87 11.47
N ASP A 43 17.38 -4.09 12.34
CA ASP A 43 18.67 -4.69 12.04
C ASP A 43 18.85 -5.94 12.89
N GLY A 44 19.65 -6.88 12.44
CA GLY A 44 19.84 -8.17 13.08
C GLY A 44 19.31 -9.36 12.25
N THR A 45 19.22 -10.53 12.88
CA THR A 45 18.79 -11.75 12.20
C THR A 45 17.28 -11.78 12.06
N CYS A 46 16.80 -11.90 10.83
CA CYS A 46 15.39 -12.09 10.52
C CYS A 46 15.07 -13.59 10.42
N TYR A 47 14.06 -14.04 11.15
CA TYR A 47 13.61 -15.43 11.22
C TYR A 47 12.35 -15.67 10.40
N PHE A 48 12.11 -14.89 9.36
CA PHE A 48 10.88 -14.93 8.56
C PHE A 48 10.57 -16.32 8.04
N ASP A 49 11.54 -16.98 7.38
CA ASP A 49 11.34 -18.32 6.79
C ASP A 49 11.04 -19.41 7.82
N GLU A 50 11.51 -19.24 9.07
CA GLU A 50 11.23 -20.19 10.16
C GLU A 50 9.84 -19.97 10.77
N MET A 51 9.32 -18.74 10.73
CA MET A 51 8.12 -18.31 11.46
C MET A 51 6.88 -18.22 10.59
N VAL A 52 7.03 -18.06 9.27
CA VAL A 52 5.89 -17.89 8.35
C VAL A 52 5.68 -19.12 7.51
N SER A 53 4.54 -19.76 7.72
CA SER A 53 4.08 -20.86 6.88
C SER A 53 3.29 -20.33 5.69
N PRO A 54 3.46 -20.90 4.48
CA PRO A 54 2.65 -20.54 3.33
C PRO A 54 1.15 -20.75 3.57
N VAL A 55 0.35 -19.81 3.11
CA VAL A 55 -1.12 -19.89 3.16
C VAL A 55 -1.63 -20.72 1.98
N ASN A 56 -2.51 -21.66 2.25
CA ASN A 56 -3.16 -22.44 1.20
C ASN A 56 -4.47 -21.78 0.80
N VAL A 57 -4.50 -21.22 -0.41
CA VAL A 57 -5.70 -20.65 -1.01
C VAL A 57 -6.01 -21.37 -2.31
N GLY A 58 -7.28 -21.48 -2.67
CA GLY A 58 -7.76 -22.25 -3.82
C GLY A 58 -7.42 -21.67 -5.20
N ILE A 59 -6.31 -20.92 -5.35
CA ILE A 59 -5.86 -20.36 -6.63
C ILE A 59 -4.75 -21.20 -7.26
N ARG A 60 -4.68 -21.17 -8.58
CA ARG A 60 -3.62 -21.87 -9.33
C ARG A 60 -2.34 -21.06 -9.31
N LEU A 61 -1.34 -21.55 -8.61
CA LEU A 61 -0.01 -20.96 -8.53
C LEU A 61 0.95 -21.54 -9.58
N SER A 62 2.00 -20.81 -9.91
CA SER A 62 3.11 -21.31 -10.71
C SER A 62 3.94 -22.33 -9.91
N LYS A 63 4.71 -23.18 -10.60
CA LYS A 63 5.57 -24.17 -9.94
C LYS A 63 6.50 -23.50 -8.92
N GLY A 64 6.45 -23.96 -7.66
CA GLY A 64 7.26 -23.43 -6.56
C GLY A 64 6.83 -22.07 -6.03
N GLU A 65 5.72 -21.51 -6.50
CA GLU A 65 5.15 -20.27 -5.96
C GLU A 65 4.37 -20.58 -4.68
N LYS A 66 4.61 -19.78 -3.62
CA LYS A 66 3.99 -19.93 -2.29
C LYS A 66 3.42 -18.58 -1.88
N ILE A 67 2.22 -18.58 -1.29
CA ILE A 67 1.56 -17.37 -0.77
C ILE A 67 1.90 -17.23 0.70
N TYR A 68 2.22 -16.01 1.13
CA TYR A 68 2.55 -15.68 2.52
C TYR A 68 1.55 -14.72 3.16
N ALA A 69 0.93 -13.83 2.38
CA ALA A 69 -0.09 -12.90 2.87
C ALA A 69 -1.23 -12.73 1.87
N VAL A 70 -2.43 -12.42 2.36
CA VAL A 70 -3.63 -12.23 1.56
C VAL A 70 -4.40 -11.02 2.07
N PHE A 71 -4.62 -10.03 1.19
CA PHE A 71 -5.43 -8.85 1.49
C PHE A 71 -6.70 -8.89 0.67
N GLU A 72 -7.84 -9.04 1.33
CA GLU A 72 -9.14 -9.13 0.69
C GLU A 72 -9.81 -7.77 0.53
N ASN A 73 -10.76 -7.69 -0.40
CA ASN A 73 -11.62 -6.52 -0.61
C ASN A 73 -10.86 -5.21 -0.89
N LEU A 74 -9.72 -5.29 -1.60
CA LEU A 74 -8.99 -4.13 -2.03
C LEU A 74 -9.54 -3.55 -3.33
N SER A 75 -9.73 -2.24 -3.35
CA SER A 75 -10.11 -1.49 -4.55
C SER A 75 -8.86 -1.05 -5.31
N LEU A 76 -8.67 -1.54 -6.52
CA LEU A 76 -7.66 -1.02 -7.44
C LEU A 76 -8.09 0.37 -7.93
N MET A 77 -7.26 1.38 -7.65
CA MET A 77 -7.56 2.76 -7.99
C MET A 77 -6.89 3.15 -9.31
N ALA A 78 -7.63 3.83 -10.16
CA ALA A 78 -7.12 4.37 -11.42
C ALA A 78 -7.57 5.82 -11.63
N TYR A 79 -6.70 6.60 -12.30
CA TYR A 79 -7.08 7.93 -12.73
C TYR A 79 -7.97 7.85 -13.98
N LYS A 80 -9.25 8.12 -13.80
CA LYS A 80 -10.22 8.21 -14.91
C LYS A 80 -10.43 9.67 -15.30
N ARG A 81 -10.55 9.91 -16.61
CA ARG A 81 -10.99 11.20 -17.13
C ARG A 81 -12.46 11.35 -16.81
N THR A 82 -12.79 12.27 -15.91
CA THR A 82 -14.17 12.67 -15.70
C THR A 82 -14.53 13.66 -16.80
N GLY A 83 -15.45 13.27 -17.67
CA GLY A 83 -16.02 14.16 -18.68
C GLY A 83 -16.80 15.26 -17.98
N GLY A 84 -16.18 16.40 -17.82
CA GLY A 84 -16.76 17.63 -17.29
C GLY A 84 -16.05 18.81 -17.94
N PHE A 85 -16.78 19.80 -18.40
CA PHE A 85 -16.23 21.09 -18.80
C PHE A 85 -15.76 21.79 -17.53
N GLY A 86 -14.49 21.64 -17.21
CA GLY A 86 -13.84 22.40 -16.15
C GLY A 86 -13.26 23.67 -16.75
N PHE A 87 -13.67 24.82 -16.27
CA PHE A 87 -12.94 26.05 -16.50
C PHE A 87 -11.61 25.95 -15.74
N GLY A 88 -10.52 25.77 -16.44
CA GLY A 88 -9.19 25.82 -15.87
C GLY A 88 -8.58 27.19 -16.08
N GLY A 89 -7.94 27.74 -15.10
CA GLY A 89 -7.25 29.00 -15.13
C GLY A 89 -5.86 28.94 -14.53
N ILE A 90 -5.21 30.07 -14.41
CA ILE A 90 -3.91 30.21 -13.77
C ILE A 90 -3.97 29.60 -12.37
N PHE A 91 -3.27 28.47 -12.18
CA PHE A 91 -3.24 27.80 -10.90
C PHE A 91 -2.08 28.34 -10.07
N LEU A 92 -2.40 29.11 -9.05
CA LEU A 92 -1.44 29.42 -8.00
C LEU A 92 -1.40 28.27 -7.01
N ARG A 93 -0.26 27.62 -6.96
CA ARG A 93 0.00 26.55 -6.00
C ARG A 93 0.72 27.14 -4.80
N LYS A 94 0.03 27.29 -3.67
CA LYS A 94 0.62 27.73 -2.41
C LYS A 94 0.72 26.53 -1.46
N LYS A 95 1.93 26.20 -1.03
CA LYS A 95 2.16 25.23 0.03
C LYS A 95 1.75 25.84 1.35
N VAL A 96 0.79 25.27 2.05
CA VAL A 96 0.25 25.77 3.33
C VAL A 96 0.74 24.96 4.52
N ALA A 97 1.16 23.72 4.30
CA ALA A 97 1.79 22.82 5.28
C ALA A 97 2.51 21.66 4.54
N PRO A 98 3.35 20.84 5.24
CA PRO A 98 4.13 19.75 4.63
C PRO A 98 3.24 18.73 3.95
N ALA A 99 2.42 18.73 3.24
CA ALA A 99 1.57 17.83 2.42
C ALA A 99 0.25 18.49 1.95
N ILE A 100 -0.01 19.75 2.33
CA ILE A 100 -1.24 20.43 1.96
C ILE A 100 -0.94 21.54 0.96
N TYR A 101 -1.57 21.45 -0.23
CA TYR A 101 -1.47 22.44 -1.28
C TYR A 101 -2.86 23.01 -1.58
N LEU A 102 -3.01 24.32 -1.48
CA LEU A 102 -4.18 25.03 -2.00
C LEU A 102 -3.97 25.33 -3.48
N ARG A 103 -4.95 24.99 -4.29
CA ARG A 103 -5.01 25.36 -5.71
C ARG A 103 -6.13 26.36 -5.91
N GLY A 104 -5.78 27.52 -6.42
CA GLY A 104 -6.74 28.51 -6.91
C GLY A 104 -6.36 28.94 -8.32
N GLY A 105 -7.30 29.21 -9.20
CA GLY A 105 -7.00 29.64 -10.54
C GLY A 105 -8.21 30.03 -11.38
N LEU A 106 -7.98 30.92 -12.35
CA LEU A 106 -8.93 31.41 -13.35
C LEU A 106 -8.70 30.71 -14.70
N GLY A 107 -9.70 30.04 -15.16
CA GLY A 107 -10.10 29.57 -16.48
C GLY A 107 -9.09 29.08 -17.54
N LYS A 108 -8.92 27.74 -17.69
CA LYS A 108 -8.64 27.06 -18.97
C LYS A 108 -9.44 25.77 -19.04
N PHE A 109 -9.96 25.42 -20.21
CA PHE A 109 -10.64 24.14 -20.46
C PHE A 109 -9.66 22.99 -20.27
N GLY A 110 -9.91 22.10 -19.35
CA GLY A 110 -9.11 20.90 -19.10
C GLY A 110 -9.97 19.74 -18.62
N LEU A 111 -9.71 18.55 -19.13
CA LEU A 111 -10.29 17.33 -18.61
C LEU A 111 -9.76 17.10 -17.21
N SER A 112 -10.62 17.12 -16.20
CA SER A 112 -10.22 16.72 -14.83
C SER A 112 -10.04 15.21 -14.76
N LYS A 113 -8.95 14.77 -14.13
CA LYS A 113 -8.74 13.36 -13.80
C LYS A 113 -9.14 13.17 -12.34
N SER A 114 -10.03 12.25 -12.06
CA SER A 114 -10.35 11.81 -10.69
C SER A 114 -9.82 10.41 -10.45
N LEU A 115 -9.38 10.15 -9.23
CA LEU A 115 -9.02 8.82 -8.77
C LEU A 115 -10.30 8.06 -8.47
N GLN A 116 -10.55 6.94 -9.14
CA GLN A 116 -11.74 6.13 -9.00
C GLN A 116 -11.38 4.66 -8.87
N ALA A 117 -12.22 3.88 -8.18
CA ALA A 117 -12.09 2.44 -8.14
C ALA A 117 -12.32 1.86 -9.55
N ASP A 118 -11.35 1.05 -10.01
CA ASP A 118 -11.36 0.40 -11.32
C ASP A 118 -11.74 -1.07 -11.24
N ALA A 119 -11.35 -1.74 -10.16
CA ALA A 119 -11.68 -3.11 -9.84
C ALA A 119 -11.69 -3.30 -8.32
N VAL A 120 -12.39 -4.33 -7.85
CA VAL A 120 -12.32 -4.80 -6.46
C VAL A 120 -11.84 -6.25 -6.47
N GLY A 121 -10.94 -6.61 -5.55
CA GLY A 121 -10.36 -7.95 -5.56
C GLY A 121 -9.48 -8.23 -4.36
N THR A 122 -8.63 -9.25 -4.51
CA THR A 122 -7.73 -9.76 -3.49
C THR A 122 -6.28 -9.65 -3.95
N LEU A 123 -5.42 -9.16 -3.08
CA LEU A 123 -3.97 -9.13 -3.29
C LEU A 123 -3.33 -10.31 -2.59
N TYR A 124 -2.56 -11.09 -3.32
CA TYR A 124 -1.76 -12.21 -2.85
C TYR A 124 -0.29 -11.83 -2.88
N VAL A 125 0.40 -12.02 -1.77
CA VAL A 125 1.85 -11.83 -1.62
C VAL A 125 2.53 -13.19 -1.71
N THR A 126 3.43 -13.36 -2.67
CA THR A 126 4.10 -14.63 -2.95
C THR A 126 5.61 -14.48 -2.89
N ASN A 127 6.34 -15.60 -2.84
CA ASN A 127 7.80 -15.60 -2.97
C ASN A 127 8.30 -15.13 -4.35
N LYS A 128 7.42 -15.01 -5.36
CA LYS A 128 7.79 -14.55 -6.70
C LYS A 128 7.36 -13.11 -7.01
N GLY A 129 6.60 -12.51 -6.12
CA GLY A 129 6.03 -11.18 -6.31
C GLY A 129 4.62 -11.08 -5.74
N ILE A 130 3.87 -10.17 -6.27
CA ILE A 130 2.48 -9.94 -5.88
C ILE A 130 1.54 -10.25 -7.03
N PHE A 131 0.35 -10.74 -6.68
CA PHE A 131 -0.73 -11.00 -7.63
C PHE A 131 -2.03 -10.40 -7.09
N TYR A 132 -2.59 -9.43 -7.81
CA TYR A 132 -3.92 -8.88 -7.54
C TYR A 132 -4.93 -9.55 -8.48
N ASP A 133 -5.93 -10.20 -7.92
CA ASP A 133 -7.05 -10.83 -8.61
C ASP A 133 -8.31 -10.02 -8.37
N GLY A 134 -8.70 -9.25 -9.36
CA GLY A 134 -9.85 -8.36 -9.30
C GLY A 134 -10.97 -8.76 -10.24
N ASP A 135 -12.19 -8.31 -9.94
CA ASP A 135 -13.42 -8.57 -10.70
C ASP A 135 -13.31 -8.14 -12.18
N LYS A 136 -12.50 -7.15 -12.49
CA LYS A 136 -12.34 -6.57 -13.84
C LYS A 136 -10.90 -6.56 -14.33
N LYS A 137 -9.94 -6.74 -13.45
CA LYS A 137 -8.53 -6.55 -13.80
C LYS A 137 -7.61 -7.33 -12.87
N ASN A 138 -6.72 -8.10 -13.46
CA ASN A 138 -5.67 -8.82 -12.76
C ASN A 138 -4.33 -8.13 -12.97
N ILE A 139 -3.49 -8.09 -11.93
CA ILE A 139 -2.15 -7.52 -11.97
C ILE A 139 -1.19 -8.53 -11.36
N LYS A 140 -0.13 -8.87 -12.07
CA LYS A 140 0.98 -9.66 -11.53
C LYS A 140 2.27 -8.85 -11.65
N LEU A 141 2.98 -8.67 -10.53
CA LEU A 141 4.25 -7.95 -10.46
C LEU A 141 5.27 -8.82 -9.74
N ALA A 142 6.38 -9.10 -10.37
CA ALA A 142 7.53 -9.72 -9.73
C ALA A 142 8.25 -8.71 -8.84
N TRP A 143 8.95 -9.17 -7.81
CA TRP A 143 9.63 -8.29 -6.85
C TRP A 143 10.65 -7.37 -7.53
N ASP A 144 11.41 -7.85 -8.50
CA ASP A 144 12.39 -7.06 -9.28
C ASP A 144 11.77 -5.91 -10.11
N LYS A 145 10.44 -5.86 -10.23
CA LYS A 145 9.70 -4.78 -10.93
C LYS A 145 9.11 -3.75 -9.98
N ILE A 146 9.19 -3.97 -8.68
CA ILE A 146 8.70 -3.06 -7.64
C ILE A 146 9.89 -2.25 -7.13
N MET A 147 9.90 -0.94 -7.38
CA MET A 147 10.96 -0.04 -6.92
C MET A 147 10.77 0.44 -5.49
N ARG A 148 9.51 0.55 -5.08
CA ARG A 148 9.13 1.01 -3.75
C ARG A 148 7.72 0.52 -3.42
N GLU A 149 7.56 0.12 -2.19
CA GLU A 149 6.26 -0.09 -1.58
C GLU A 149 5.99 0.95 -0.49
N THR A 150 4.76 1.42 -0.41
CA THR A 150 4.28 2.28 0.67
C THR A 150 2.98 1.69 1.17
N ILE A 151 2.98 1.28 2.43
CA ILE A 151 1.83 0.61 3.06
C ILE A 151 1.33 1.48 4.20
N ASN A 152 0.03 1.77 4.19
CA ASN A 152 -0.69 2.50 5.23
C ASN A 152 -1.85 1.65 5.73
N SER A 153 -2.57 2.13 6.74
CA SER A 153 -3.73 1.43 7.30
C SER A 153 -4.89 1.21 6.31
N ASP A 154 -4.94 1.98 5.24
CA ASP A 154 -6.04 2.05 4.28
C ASP A 154 -5.60 1.93 2.81
N SER A 155 -4.30 1.78 2.56
CA SER A 155 -3.79 1.76 1.19
C SER A 155 -2.44 1.08 1.05
N ILE A 156 -2.23 0.46 -0.12
CA ILE A 156 -0.94 -0.05 -0.59
C ILE A 156 -0.63 0.65 -1.91
N GLN A 157 0.52 1.32 -1.99
CA GLN A 157 1.04 1.90 -3.22
C GLN A 157 2.32 1.17 -3.63
N LEU A 158 2.36 0.72 -4.87
CA LEU A 158 3.50 0.03 -5.47
C LEU A 158 4.03 0.85 -6.64
N GLU A 159 5.21 1.40 -6.48
CA GLU A 159 5.93 2.09 -7.56
C GLU A 159 6.67 1.05 -8.39
N LYS A 160 6.45 1.09 -9.70
CA LYS A 160 7.04 0.14 -10.64
C LYS A 160 8.23 0.76 -11.37
N SER A 161 9.18 -0.07 -11.76
CA SER A 161 10.29 0.33 -12.64
C SER A 161 9.80 0.95 -13.97
N ASN A 162 8.65 0.53 -14.46
CA ASN A 162 8.02 1.07 -15.67
C ASN A 162 6.52 1.23 -15.51
N GLY A 163 5.96 2.35 -16.00
CA GLY A 163 4.54 2.64 -16.04
C GLY A 163 4.00 3.31 -14.75
N SER A 164 2.69 3.44 -14.68
CA SER A 164 2.03 4.09 -13.54
C SER A 164 2.07 3.21 -12.29
N PRO A 165 2.15 3.79 -11.08
CA PRO A 165 2.09 3.03 -9.85
C PRO A 165 0.75 2.28 -9.74
N VAL A 166 0.75 1.17 -9.00
CA VAL A 166 -0.45 0.47 -8.58
C VAL A 166 -0.86 1.03 -7.23
N LEU A 167 -2.10 1.45 -7.11
CA LEU A 167 -2.68 1.95 -5.87
C LEU A 167 -3.89 1.09 -5.51
N LEU A 168 -3.83 0.47 -4.35
CA LEU A 168 -4.89 -0.37 -3.79
C LEU A 168 -5.40 0.28 -2.50
N ASN A 169 -6.72 0.48 -2.40
CA ASN A 169 -7.37 1.03 -1.21
C ASN A 169 -8.24 -0.01 -0.55
N GLY A 170 -8.18 -0.08 0.76
CA GLY A 170 -8.95 -0.96 1.61
C GLY A 170 -8.29 -1.07 2.97
N TYR A 171 -8.90 -1.81 3.88
CA TYR A 171 -8.30 -2.05 5.19
C TYR A 171 -7.06 -2.94 5.05
N ILE A 172 -5.95 -2.53 5.64
CA ILE A 172 -4.68 -3.25 5.64
C ILE A 172 -4.38 -3.73 7.07
N ASP A 173 -4.38 -5.04 7.25
CA ASP A 173 -3.98 -5.62 8.52
C ASP A 173 -2.48 -5.41 8.78
N PRO A 174 -2.07 -4.96 9.99
CA PRO A 174 -0.66 -4.70 10.28
C PRO A 174 0.25 -5.94 10.22
N ASN A 175 -0.27 -7.14 10.53
CA ASN A 175 0.54 -8.36 10.46
C ASN A 175 0.75 -8.78 9.01
N GLU A 176 -0.31 -8.73 8.17
CA GLU A 176 -0.21 -9.02 6.74
C GLU A 176 0.72 -8.01 6.04
N ALA A 177 0.65 -6.73 6.44
CA ALA A 177 1.56 -5.68 5.96
C ALA A 177 3.02 -5.99 6.32
N ALA A 178 3.29 -6.43 7.54
CA ALA A 178 4.63 -6.83 7.97
C ALA A 178 5.15 -8.04 7.18
N ILE A 179 4.30 -9.05 6.95
CA ILE A 179 4.65 -10.20 6.11
C ILE A 179 4.96 -9.76 4.68
N MET A 180 4.16 -8.88 4.09
CA MET A 180 4.41 -8.36 2.75
C MET A 180 5.77 -7.68 2.64
N THR A 181 6.10 -6.75 3.55
CA THR A 181 7.38 -6.05 3.57
C THR A 181 8.56 -6.99 3.73
N LEU A 182 8.48 -7.95 4.65
CA LEU A 182 9.55 -8.92 4.88
C LEU A 182 9.72 -9.88 3.69
N THR A 183 8.61 -10.29 3.06
CA THR A 183 8.65 -11.10 1.83
C THR A 183 9.33 -10.34 0.70
N GLY A 184 9.01 -9.05 0.51
CA GLY A 184 9.68 -8.19 -0.47
C GLY A 184 11.19 -8.13 -0.23
N GLN A 185 11.61 -7.79 0.99
CA GLN A 185 13.03 -7.72 1.35
C GLN A 185 13.79 -9.03 1.15
N LEU A 186 13.15 -10.17 1.44
CA LEU A 186 13.78 -11.49 1.31
C LEU A 186 13.95 -11.92 -0.15
N TYR A 187 12.96 -11.65 -1.01
CA TYR A 187 12.91 -12.17 -2.38
C TYR A 187 13.22 -11.13 -3.47
N GLU A 188 13.40 -9.85 -3.15
CA GLU A 188 13.84 -8.82 -4.09
C GLU A 188 15.29 -9.05 -4.56
N SER A 189 16.12 -9.68 -3.73
CA SER A 189 17.55 -9.91 -3.98
C SER A 189 17.88 -11.26 -4.64
N LEU A 190 16.87 -12.08 -4.93
CA LEU A 190 17.00 -13.37 -5.58
C LEU A 190 16.64 -13.28 -7.07
#